data_b120ddfdb4674e6753bf84e9a518f752
#
_entry.id   b120ddfdb4674e6753bf84e9a518f752
#
_cell.length_a   1.000
_cell.length_b   1.000
_cell.length_c   1.000
_cell.angle_alpha   90.00
_cell.angle_beta   90.00
_cell.angle_gamma   90.00
#
_symmetry.space_group_name_H-M   'P 1'
#
loop_
_entity.id
_entity.type
_entity.pdbx_description
1 polymer ?
#
loop_
_entity_poly.entity_id
_entity_poly.type
_entity_poly.pdbx_seq_one_letter_code
_entity_poly.pdbx_strand_id
1 'polypeptide(L)'
;MDVVVRTYSGKGSKELFSLLEEHKAAIEEALRSTKGFVSYTLARSNESDGGLSMTVCQDMAGIDESIKTAKEWIAKNASHISVDAPKVSLGKIIIHATK
;
A
#
# COMPACT_ATOMS: atom_id res chain seq x y z
N MET A 1 4.24 17.05 2.90
CA MET A 1 3.82 15.63 2.93
C MET A 1 4.21 14.94 1.64
N ASP A 2 4.57 13.69 1.76
CA ASP A 2 4.96 12.85 0.64
C ASP A 2 3.99 11.68 0.51
N VAL A 3 3.90 11.12 -0.70
CA VAL A 3 2.99 10.01 -1.00
C VAL A 3 3.71 8.93 -1.79
N VAL A 4 3.36 7.68 -1.50
CA VAL A 4 3.72 6.54 -2.34
C VAL A 4 2.44 5.88 -2.83
N VAL A 5 2.37 5.64 -4.13
CA VAL A 5 1.27 4.92 -4.75
C VAL A 5 1.81 3.64 -5.36
N ARG A 6 1.19 2.52 -5.04
CA ARG A 6 1.51 1.23 -5.63
C ARG A 6 0.31 0.75 -6.41
N THR A 7 0.52 0.42 -7.67
CA THR A 7 -0.54 -0.12 -8.53
C THR A 7 -0.20 -1.57 -8.85
N TYR A 8 -1.12 -2.47 -8.53
CA TYR A 8 -0.99 -3.89 -8.76
C TYR A 8 -1.93 -4.32 -9.87
N SER A 9 -1.40 -5.09 -10.82
CA SER A 9 -2.20 -5.66 -11.91
C SER A 9 -1.54 -6.94 -12.38
N GLY A 10 -2.25 -7.72 -13.19
CA GLY A 10 -1.69 -8.93 -13.76
C GLY A 10 -1.72 -10.12 -12.81
N LYS A 11 -0.74 -11.00 -12.98
CA LYS A 11 -0.70 -12.30 -12.32
C LYS A 11 -0.69 -12.17 -10.80
N GLY A 12 -1.58 -12.91 -10.15
CA GLY A 12 -1.63 -12.98 -8.69
C GLY A 12 -2.30 -11.82 -7.99
N SER A 13 -2.64 -10.76 -8.71
CA SER A 13 -3.20 -9.56 -8.07
C SER A 13 -4.57 -9.80 -7.43
N LYS A 14 -5.40 -10.63 -8.04
CA LYS A 14 -6.70 -10.98 -7.45
C LYS A 14 -6.55 -11.69 -6.10
N GLU A 15 -5.66 -12.68 -6.05
CA GLU A 15 -5.40 -13.43 -4.82
C GLU A 15 -4.78 -12.54 -3.75
N LEU A 16 -3.84 -11.68 -4.15
CA LEU A 16 -3.21 -10.74 -3.24
C LEU A 16 -4.25 -9.81 -2.61
N PHE A 17 -5.13 -9.21 -3.41
CA PHE A 17 -6.13 -8.29 -2.88
C PHE A 17 -7.17 -8.96 -2.02
N SER A 18 -7.51 -10.23 -2.30
CA SER A 18 -8.38 -11.00 -1.41
C SER A 18 -7.72 -11.21 -0.05
N LEU A 19 -6.41 -11.52 -0.04
CA LEU A 19 -5.65 -11.66 1.19
C LEU A 19 -5.54 -10.34 1.95
N LEU A 20 -5.25 -9.24 1.25
CA LEU A 20 -5.15 -7.92 1.87
C LEU A 20 -6.47 -7.49 2.51
N GLU A 21 -7.58 -7.75 1.83
CA GLU A 21 -8.89 -7.43 2.38
C GLU A 21 -9.19 -8.25 3.65
N GLU A 22 -8.84 -9.52 3.64
CA GLU A 22 -9.01 -10.42 4.80
C GLU A 22 -8.22 -9.92 6.01
N HIS A 23 -7.04 -9.34 5.79
CA HIS A 23 -6.15 -8.86 6.84
C HIS A 23 -6.11 -7.34 6.98
N LYS A 24 -7.12 -6.64 6.50
CA LYS A 24 -7.11 -5.17 6.43
C LYS A 24 -6.85 -4.49 7.77
N ALA A 25 -7.37 -5.01 8.86
CA ALA A 25 -7.17 -4.41 10.18
C ALA A 25 -5.71 -4.49 10.63
N ALA A 26 -5.06 -5.62 10.41
CA ALA A 26 -3.65 -5.80 10.75
C ALA A 26 -2.73 -4.93 9.90
N ILE A 27 -3.07 -4.76 8.62
CA ILE A 27 -2.32 -3.91 7.70
C ILE A 27 -2.45 -2.45 8.12
N GLU A 28 -3.65 -2.00 8.42
CA GLU A 28 -3.91 -0.64 8.90
C GLU A 28 -3.10 -0.35 10.14
N GLU A 29 -3.12 -1.24 11.13
CA GLU A 29 -2.37 -1.07 12.37
C GLU A 29 -0.87 -0.97 12.12
N ALA A 30 -0.32 -1.84 11.29
CA ALA A 30 1.10 -1.83 10.96
C ALA A 30 1.52 -0.51 10.30
N LEU A 31 0.70 0.00 9.39
CA LEU A 31 1.02 1.26 8.70
C LEU A 31 0.80 2.49 9.59
N ARG A 32 -0.18 2.46 10.49
CA ARG A 32 -0.39 3.55 11.44
C ARG A 32 0.78 3.74 12.40
N SER A 33 1.55 2.69 12.67
CA SER A 33 2.73 2.80 13.52
C SER A 33 3.94 3.39 12.81
N THR A 34 3.83 3.65 11.51
CA THR A 34 4.89 4.30 10.75
C THR A 34 5.08 5.74 11.22
N LYS A 35 6.33 6.15 11.44
CA LYS A 35 6.64 7.51 11.88
C LYS A 35 6.16 8.54 10.86
N GLY A 36 5.39 9.52 11.34
CA GLY A 36 4.84 10.56 10.47
C GLY A 36 3.69 10.12 9.60
N PHE A 37 3.06 9.01 9.93
CA PHE A 37 1.90 8.52 9.19
C PHE A 37 0.77 9.56 9.16
N VAL A 38 0.20 9.78 7.97
CA VAL A 38 -0.94 10.68 7.79
C VAL A 38 -2.17 9.89 7.36
N SER A 39 -2.07 9.12 6.29
CA SER A 39 -3.22 8.36 5.78
C SER A 39 -2.79 7.16 4.96
N TYR A 40 -3.69 6.20 4.85
CA TYR A 40 -3.51 5.01 4.04
C TYR A 40 -4.83 4.65 3.37
N THR A 41 -4.77 4.39 2.08
CA THR A 41 -5.93 3.95 1.31
C THR A 41 -5.55 2.70 0.53
N LEU A 42 -6.36 1.66 0.62
CA LEU A 42 -6.23 0.46 -0.18
C LEU A 42 -7.53 0.31 -0.96
N ALA A 43 -7.44 0.27 -2.26
CA ALA A 43 -8.63 0.22 -3.12
C ALA A 43 -8.48 -0.87 -4.18
N ARG A 44 -9.57 -1.61 -4.39
CA ARG A 44 -9.65 -2.60 -5.46
C ARG A 44 -10.01 -1.88 -6.75
N SER A 45 -9.38 -2.24 -7.85
CA SER A 45 -9.70 -1.67 -9.16
C SER A 45 -11.10 -2.11 -9.61
N ASN A 46 -11.82 -1.19 -10.23
CA ASN A 46 -13.11 -1.50 -10.87
C ASN A 46 -12.93 -2.13 -12.25
N GLU A 47 -11.72 -2.05 -12.81
CA GLU A 47 -11.45 -2.44 -14.20
C GLU A 47 -10.58 -3.68 -14.34
N SER A 48 -9.98 -4.13 -13.24
CA SER A 48 -9.08 -5.29 -13.26
C SER A 48 -9.17 -6.06 -11.95
N ASP A 49 -8.45 -7.17 -11.87
CA ASP A 49 -8.40 -7.99 -10.65
C ASP A 49 -7.47 -7.40 -9.58
N GLY A 50 -6.72 -6.37 -9.91
CA GLY A 50 -5.79 -5.75 -8.98
C GLY A 50 -6.39 -4.54 -8.27
N GLY A 51 -5.52 -3.59 -7.97
CA GLY A 51 -5.92 -2.38 -7.28
C GLY A 51 -4.72 -1.51 -6.97
N LEU A 52 -4.91 -0.58 -6.05
CA LEU A 52 -3.84 0.33 -5.67
C LEU A 52 -3.81 0.55 -4.18
N SER A 53 -2.65 0.95 -3.68
CA SER A 53 -2.51 1.47 -2.33
C SER A 53 -1.87 2.85 -2.39
N MET A 54 -2.26 3.71 -1.45
CA MET A 54 -1.71 5.05 -1.33
C MET A 54 -1.38 5.30 0.13
N THR A 55 -0.12 5.62 0.41
CA THR A 55 0.33 5.94 1.76
C THR A 55 0.85 7.38 1.75
N VAL A 56 0.37 8.18 2.69
CA VAL A 56 0.82 9.56 2.88
C VAL A 56 1.50 9.68 4.23
N CYS A 57 2.68 10.31 4.25
CA CYS A 57 3.43 10.57 5.47
C CYS A 57 3.92 12.01 5.46
N GLN A 58 4.33 12.51 6.64
CA GLN A 58 4.82 13.88 6.80
C GLN A 58 6.08 14.15 5.97
N ASP A 59 6.94 13.13 5.80
CA ASP A 59 8.19 13.26 5.04
C ASP A 59 8.60 11.93 4.40
N MET A 60 9.69 11.97 3.62
CA MET A 60 10.19 10.79 2.91
C MET A 60 10.69 9.70 3.85
N ALA A 61 11.18 10.04 5.04
CA ALA A 61 11.60 9.02 6.00
C ALA A 61 10.43 8.11 6.39
N GLY A 62 9.24 8.69 6.60
CA GLY A 62 8.03 7.91 6.85
C GLY A 62 7.62 7.08 5.65
N ILE A 63 7.72 7.63 4.46
CA ILE A 63 7.41 6.89 3.21
C ILE A 63 8.34 5.68 3.08
N ASP A 64 9.64 5.86 3.28
CA ASP A 64 10.61 4.75 3.19
C ASP A 64 10.29 3.66 4.21
N GLU A 65 9.94 4.04 5.43
CA GLU A 65 9.53 3.09 6.46
C GLU A 65 8.25 2.35 6.06
N SER A 66 7.27 3.06 5.49
CA SER A 66 6.02 2.44 5.05
C SER A 66 6.23 1.43 3.92
N ILE A 67 7.16 1.73 3.01
CA ILE A 67 7.54 0.82 1.93
C ILE A 67 8.12 -0.46 2.50
N LYS A 68 9.05 -0.31 3.46
CA LYS A 68 9.67 -1.45 4.14
C LYS A 68 8.63 -2.30 4.86
N THR A 69 7.74 -1.66 5.62
CA THR A 69 6.67 -2.35 6.34
C THR A 69 5.78 -3.15 5.40
N ALA A 70 5.37 -2.55 4.28
CA ALA A 70 4.53 -3.23 3.30
C ALA A 70 5.24 -4.42 2.66
N LYS A 71 6.50 -4.27 2.28
CA LYS A 71 7.29 -5.36 1.71
C LYS A 71 7.46 -6.51 2.68
N GLU A 72 7.75 -6.22 3.94
CA GLU A 72 7.91 -7.24 4.98
C GLU A 72 6.60 -7.98 5.23
N TRP A 73 5.48 -7.26 5.26
CA TRP A 73 4.18 -7.88 5.45
C TRP A 73 3.85 -8.86 4.31
N ILE A 74 4.06 -8.43 3.07
CA ILE A 74 3.81 -9.28 1.89
C ILE A 74 4.74 -10.49 1.89
N ALA A 75 6.02 -10.30 2.18
CA ALA A 75 6.98 -11.40 2.22
C ALA A 75 6.60 -12.44 3.28
N LYS A 76 6.07 -11.99 4.41
CA LYS A 76 5.71 -12.86 5.53
C LYS A 76 4.37 -13.57 5.29
N ASN A 77 3.39 -12.86 4.75
CA ASN A 77 2.00 -13.33 4.71
C ASN A 77 1.52 -13.77 3.33
N ALA A 78 2.17 -13.33 2.28
CA ALA A 78 1.76 -13.59 0.90
C ALA A 78 2.84 -14.29 0.07
N SER A 79 3.82 -14.93 0.70
CA SER A 79 4.91 -15.62 0.01
C SER A 79 4.44 -16.77 -0.88
N HIS A 80 3.26 -17.31 -0.60
CA HIS A 80 2.66 -18.38 -1.39
C HIS A 80 1.98 -17.90 -2.67
N ILE A 81 1.86 -16.58 -2.85
CA ILE A 81 1.22 -15.99 -4.03
C ILE A 81 2.32 -15.45 -4.95
N SER A 82 2.30 -15.90 -6.21
CA SER A 82 3.20 -15.38 -7.23
C SER A 82 2.55 -14.14 -7.84
N VAL A 83 3.03 -12.96 -7.47
CA VAL A 83 2.46 -11.67 -7.86
C VAL A 83 3.45 -10.90 -8.72
N ASP A 84 2.96 -10.32 -9.82
CA ASP A 84 3.77 -9.39 -10.61
C ASP A 84 4.11 -8.16 -9.75
N ALA A 85 5.33 -7.64 -9.93
CA ALA A 85 5.79 -6.49 -9.17
C ALA A 85 4.86 -5.28 -9.40
N PRO A 86 4.54 -4.52 -8.34
CA PRO A 86 3.71 -3.33 -8.49
C PRO A 86 4.46 -2.20 -9.18
N LYS A 87 3.70 -1.34 -9.84
CA LYS A 87 4.23 -0.06 -10.30
C LYS A 87 4.23 0.89 -9.11
N VAL A 88 5.39 1.43 -8.77
CA VAL A 88 5.56 2.33 -7.62
C VAL A 88 5.78 3.75 -8.11
N SER A 89 5.01 4.69 -7.59
CA SER A 89 5.16 6.11 -7.90
C SER A 89 5.30 6.88 -6.60
N LEU A 90 6.27 7.80 -6.56
CA LEU A 90 6.51 8.67 -5.41
C LEU A 90 6.17 10.11 -5.80
N GLY A 91 5.67 10.88 -4.85
CA GLY A 91 5.34 12.27 -5.12
C GLY A 91 5.30 13.12 -3.88
N LYS A 92 5.26 14.42 -4.10
CA LYS A 92 5.00 15.41 -3.05
C LYS A 92 3.57 15.87 -3.14
N ILE A 93 2.91 15.94 -1.99
CA ILE A 93 1.52 16.37 -1.94
C ILE A 93 1.45 17.88 -2.19
N ILE A 94 0.59 18.27 -3.11
CA ILE A 94 0.29 19.67 -3.37
C ILE A 94 -0.95 20.07 -2.57
N ILE A 95 -1.98 19.24 -2.61
CA ILE A 95 -3.21 19.47 -1.85
C ILE A 95 -3.63 18.15 -1.23
N HIS A 96 -3.93 18.19 0.05
CA HIS A 96 -4.46 17.02 0.79
C HIS A 96 -5.65 17.48 1.61
N ALA A 97 -6.83 17.37 1.01
CA ALA A 97 -8.07 17.78 1.64
C ALA A 97 -8.80 16.56 2.21
N THR A 98 -9.34 16.72 3.41
CA THR A 98 -10.17 15.70 4.05
C THR A 98 -11.44 16.35 4.57
N LYS A 99 -12.44 15.54 4.80
CA LYS A 99 -13.69 16.01 5.38
C LYS A 99 -13.60 16.16 6.87
#